data_7033cc499231a0641183242ae402c0b4
#
_entry.id   7033cc499231a0641183242ae402c0b4
#
_cell.length_a   1.000
_cell.length_b   1.000
_cell.length_c   1.000
_cell.angle_alpha   90.00
_cell.angle_beta   90.00
_cell.angle_gamma   90.00
#
_symmetry.space_group_name_H-M   'P 1'
#
loop_
_entity.id
_entity.type
_entity.pdbx_description
1 polymer ?
#
loop_
_entity_poly.entity_id
_entity_poly.type
_entity_poly.pdbx_seq_one_letter_code
_entity_poly.pdbx_strand_id
1 'polypeptide(L)'
;MEDKEEGKEENKEGNNNKEKTDNENNKNKNNTSKKFEMTEEQKKALMETFKKMSLARKAREVGGYDDVIKPEYKFWGTQPVPQFNEECKTEFGEIWKDHKVEDLDKEPLTLPEGYEWKDVDLSKQVEMDKLYEFLKSNYVEDDDHMFRFDYSKDFLKWHLNPPGYFPEWLISVVKEDKIKNKKKIVGFIAGIPVKVNIHGTDITLVEIDFLCVKKEIRSKRLAPVLIQEVARRVHMRNMWWAVYTSGTLLPTPFCKTTYYHRNLNVKKLVDIEFTNLPHNMNMARAIKKYDLPKDLPISGFRPMEEKDVDDVFILLDEYEKKHKVHGYYSKEEVAHWFLPRKNIIYSYVRTNDSNKVTDFISFYCLPSSILQNPKYKKLMAAYSFFNINTSCEFKDLMKCALILAKKENFDVYNCLNIMENETVFKDLLFGQGDGTLKYYFWNFVCPKTEPKDLSLVLM
;
A
#
# COMPACT_ATOMS: atom_id res chain seq x y z
N MET A 1 -62.95 3.77 22.17
CA MET A 1 -63.15 2.74 23.19
C MET A 1 -61.73 2.53 23.72
N GLU A 2 -61.41 3.29 24.70
CA GLU A 2 -61.56 2.98 26.14
C GLU A 2 -60.51 1.93 26.52
N ASP A 3 -59.67 2.06 27.43
CA ASP A 3 -59.38 3.04 28.51
C ASP A 3 -58.17 2.44 29.21
N LYS A 4 -57.13 3.22 29.57
CA LYS A 4 -56.84 3.72 30.93
C LYS A 4 -56.49 2.60 31.93
N GLU A 5 -55.59 2.69 32.82
CA GLU A 5 -54.94 3.69 33.68
C GLU A 5 -53.87 2.93 34.48
N GLU A 6 -52.70 3.49 34.70
CA GLU A 6 -52.25 4.29 35.88
C GLU A 6 -52.04 3.53 37.20
N GLY A 7 -50.91 3.88 37.80
CA GLY A 7 -50.72 3.99 39.24
C GLY A 7 -49.38 3.36 39.68
N LYS A 8 -48.36 4.05 39.90
CA LYS A 8 -47.90 4.97 40.98
C LYS A 8 -47.64 4.28 42.32
N GLU A 9 -46.42 4.54 42.76
CA GLU A 9 -45.95 4.97 44.10
C GLU A 9 -45.87 3.87 45.17
N GLU A 10 -44.98 3.88 46.12
CA GLU A 10 -43.89 4.69 46.65
C GLU A 10 -43.19 3.91 47.77
N ASN A 11 -41.88 4.21 47.94
CA ASN A 11 -41.15 4.43 49.20
C ASN A 11 -41.27 3.52 50.44
N LYS A 12 -40.15 3.16 50.99
CA LYS A 12 -39.48 3.60 52.21
C LYS A 12 -38.67 2.50 52.91
N GLU A 13 -37.42 2.81 53.11
CA GLU A 13 -36.61 2.87 54.37
C GLU A 13 -36.75 1.80 55.45
N GLY A 14 -35.61 1.35 55.92
CA GLY A 14 -35.47 0.94 57.31
C GLY A 14 -34.40 -0.11 57.57
N ASN A 15 -33.23 0.25 57.71
CA ASN A 15 -32.32 0.28 58.88
C ASN A 15 -32.23 -0.95 59.80
N ASN A 16 -30.96 -1.37 59.95
CA ASN A 16 -30.25 -1.77 61.18
C ASN A 16 -30.19 -3.23 61.66
N ASN A 17 -28.96 -3.61 61.77
CA ASN A 17 -28.25 -4.19 62.93
C ASN A 17 -28.05 -5.69 63.07
N LYS A 18 -26.74 -6.03 63.10
CA LYS A 18 -25.95 -6.84 64.07
C LYS A 18 -26.41 -8.31 64.29
N GLU A 19 -25.58 -9.25 64.19
CA GLU A 19 -24.43 -9.72 65.00
C GLU A 19 -23.96 -11.11 64.51
N LYS A 20 -22.66 -11.26 64.50
CA LYS A 20 -21.75 -12.41 64.78
C LYS A 20 -22.30 -13.83 64.80
N THR A 21 -21.68 -14.79 64.13
CA THR A 21 -20.77 -15.78 64.68
C THR A 21 -20.17 -16.69 63.61
N ASP A 22 -18.92 -16.84 63.72
CA ASP A 22 -17.94 -17.92 63.42
C ASP A 22 -18.37 -19.22 62.68
N ASN A 23 -17.64 -19.61 61.69
CA ASN A 23 -16.65 -20.66 61.62
C ASN A 23 -16.60 -21.41 60.23
N GLU A 24 -15.40 -21.43 59.74
CA GLU A 24 -14.67 -22.52 59.06
C GLU A 24 -15.03 -23.04 57.66
N ASN A 25 -14.00 -22.90 56.85
CA ASN A 25 -13.59 -23.80 55.77
C ASN A 25 -14.37 -23.84 54.45
N ASN A 26 -13.88 -23.11 53.44
CA ASN A 26 -13.28 -23.84 52.32
C ASN A 26 -12.48 -22.97 51.35
N LYS A 27 -11.39 -23.53 50.88
CA LYS A 27 -10.36 -23.00 49.98
C LYS A 27 -10.91 -22.70 48.58
N ASN A 28 -10.28 -21.71 48.00
CA ASN A 28 -9.94 -21.53 46.60
C ASN A 28 -10.81 -20.60 45.74
N LYS A 29 -10.19 -19.54 45.42
CA LYS A 29 -9.80 -18.93 44.14
C LYS A 29 -9.94 -17.42 44.16
N ASN A 30 -8.94 -16.78 44.72
CA ASN A 30 -8.69 -15.36 44.45
C ASN A 30 -8.03 -15.21 43.07
N ASN A 31 -8.81 -14.74 42.10
CA ASN A 31 -8.29 -14.20 40.86
C ASN A 31 -8.24 -12.68 41.00
N THR A 32 -7.21 -12.22 41.70
CA THR A 32 -6.86 -10.78 41.74
C THR A 32 -6.20 -10.43 40.44
N SER A 33 -6.90 -9.72 39.57
CA SER A 33 -6.32 -8.94 38.47
C SER A 33 -5.32 -7.95 39.07
N LYS A 34 -4.03 -8.27 39.04
CA LYS A 34 -2.95 -7.34 39.34
C LYS A 34 -3.07 -6.20 38.33
N LYS A 35 -3.51 -5.02 38.76
CA LYS A 35 -3.28 -3.77 38.04
C LYS A 35 -1.77 -3.64 37.84
N PHE A 36 -1.37 -3.63 36.56
CA PHE A 36 0.01 -3.40 36.18
C PHE A 36 0.30 -1.92 36.41
N GLU A 37 0.86 -1.59 37.57
CA GLU A 37 1.35 -0.24 37.84
C GLU A 37 2.75 -0.10 37.27
N MET A 38 2.88 0.81 36.31
CA MET A 38 4.17 1.14 35.69
C MET A 38 5.08 1.83 36.75
N THR A 39 6.35 1.41 36.76
CA THR A 39 7.36 2.08 37.57
C THR A 39 7.59 3.53 37.10
N GLU A 40 8.11 4.41 37.96
CA GLU A 40 8.40 5.81 37.58
C GLU A 40 9.43 5.91 36.45
N GLU A 41 10.38 4.97 36.34
CA GLU A 41 11.27 4.88 35.18
C GLU A 41 10.54 4.52 33.88
N GLN A 42 9.58 3.59 33.93
CA GLN A 42 8.78 3.22 32.79
C GLN A 42 7.85 4.37 32.33
N LYS A 43 7.29 5.13 33.31
CA LYS A 43 6.50 6.34 32.99
C LYS A 43 7.37 7.42 32.37
N LYS A 44 8.60 7.62 32.88
CA LYS A 44 9.55 8.58 32.32
C LYS A 44 10.00 8.22 30.91
N ALA A 45 10.28 6.95 30.65
CA ALA A 45 10.62 6.43 29.33
C ALA A 45 9.43 6.56 28.33
N LEU A 46 8.20 6.32 28.80
CA LEU A 46 6.99 6.50 28.01
C LEU A 46 6.75 7.98 27.68
N MET A 47 6.92 8.88 28.67
CA MET A 47 6.82 10.33 28.46
C MET A 47 7.89 10.87 27.50
N GLU A 48 9.14 10.38 27.59
CA GLU A 48 10.16 10.72 26.59
C GLU A 48 9.80 10.23 25.20
N THR A 49 9.25 9.03 25.08
CA THR A 49 8.76 8.48 23.81
C THR A 49 7.62 9.32 23.24
N PHE A 50 6.64 9.72 24.06
CA PHE A 50 5.57 10.63 23.65
C PHE A 50 6.09 12.00 23.24
N LYS A 51 7.09 12.53 23.95
CA LYS A 51 7.73 13.82 23.62
C LYS A 51 8.48 13.73 22.29
N LYS A 52 9.18 12.63 22.02
CA LYS A 52 9.82 12.34 20.73
C LYS A 52 8.79 12.18 19.61
N MET A 53 7.66 11.49 19.85
CA MET A 53 6.56 11.36 18.89
C MET A 53 5.88 12.71 18.59
N SER A 54 5.70 13.56 19.59
CA SER A 54 5.12 14.90 19.41
C SER A 54 6.05 15.85 18.65
N LEU A 55 7.36 15.78 18.89
CA LEU A 55 8.38 16.50 18.13
C LEU A 55 8.45 15.99 16.69
N ALA A 56 8.30 14.68 16.49
CA ALA A 56 8.23 14.02 15.20
C ALA A 56 7.00 14.46 14.39
N ARG A 57 5.84 14.66 15.04
CA ARG A 57 4.63 15.20 14.42
C ARG A 57 4.80 16.66 13.98
N LYS A 58 5.41 17.51 14.80
CA LYS A 58 5.73 18.90 14.44
C LYS A 58 6.75 19.00 13.31
N ALA A 59 7.72 18.10 13.23
CA ALA A 59 8.71 18.09 12.15
C ALA A 59 8.10 17.64 10.81
N ARG A 60 7.05 16.78 10.80
CA ARG A 60 6.26 16.46 9.60
C ARG A 60 5.57 17.69 9.02
N GLU A 61 5.06 18.57 9.87
CA GLU A 61 4.38 19.82 9.48
C GLU A 61 5.34 20.83 8.81
N VAL A 62 6.66 20.69 9.03
CA VAL A 62 7.70 21.64 8.53
C VAL A 62 8.54 21.06 7.37
N GLY A 63 8.24 19.83 6.89
CA GLY A 63 8.94 19.23 5.71
C GLY A 63 10.38 18.75 5.96
N GLY A 64 10.89 18.81 7.22
CA GLY A 64 12.25 18.44 7.59
C GLY A 64 12.37 17.19 8.49
N TYR A 65 11.41 16.28 8.42
CA TYR A 65 11.31 15.14 9.34
C TYR A 65 12.46 14.13 9.26
N ASP A 66 13.03 13.93 8.08
CA ASP A 66 14.00 12.86 7.82
C ASP A 66 15.38 13.11 8.44
N ASP A 67 15.69 14.35 8.84
CA ASP A 67 17.01 14.73 9.34
C ASP A 67 17.10 14.79 10.88
N VAL A 68 15.95 14.79 11.59
CA VAL A 68 15.92 15.13 13.02
C VAL A 68 15.93 13.91 13.96
N ILE A 69 15.30 12.79 13.59
CA ILE A 69 15.28 11.58 14.43
C ILE A 69 15.29 10.33 13.54
N LYS A 70 16.42 9.63 13.51
CA LYS A 70 16.53 8.30 12.89
C LYS A 70 16.20 7.25 13.96
N PRO A 71 15.07 6.51 13.80
CA PRO A 71 14.72 5.45 14.76
C PRO A 71 15.75 4.31 14.69
N GLU A 72 15.97 3.64 15.82
CA GLU A 72 16.80 2.44 15.87
C GLU A 72 16.01 1.25 15.32
N TYR A 73 16.40 0.75 14.18
CA TYR A 73 15.77 -0.40 13.50
C TYR A 73 16.53 -1.69 13.76
N LYS A 74 16.19 -2.42 14.82
CA LYS A 74 16.90 -3.66 15.21
C LYS A 74 16.92 -4.74 14.12
N PHE A 75 15.83 -4.88 13.36
CA PHE A 75 15.76 -5.84 12.26
C PHE A 75 16.57 -5.35 11.04
N TRP A 76 16.29 -4.14 10.59
CA TRP A 76 16.93 -3.59 9.38
C TRP A 76 18.44 -3.37 9.55
N GLY A 77 18.91 -3.15 10.79
CA GLY A 77 20.32 -3.10 11.09
C GLY A 77 21.09 -4.41 10.88
N THR A 78 20.39 -5.54 10.72
CA THR A 78 20.97 -6.85 10.41
C THR A 78 20.80 -7.24 8.94
N GLN A 79 20.12 -6.43 8.14
CA GLN A 79 19.84 -6.72 6.74
C GLN A 79 20.85 -6.02 5.81
N PRO A 80 21.14 -6.58 4.62
CA PRO A 80 22.00 -5.96 3.64
C PRO A 80 21.29 -4.80 2.92
N VAL A 81 21.06 -3.73 3.67
CA VAL A 81 20.48 -2.47 3.17
C VAL A 81 21.35 -1.30 3.58
N PRO A 82 21.42 -0.21 2.80
CA PRO A 82 22.20 0.98 3.18
C PRO A 82 21.71 1.52 4.52
N GLN A 83 22.58 1.66 5.51
CA GLN A 83 22.23 2.13 6.85
C GLN A 83 22.27 3.67 6.90
N PHE A 84 21.47 4.29 7.79
CA PHE A 84 21.40 5.74 7.90
C PHE A 84 22.71 6.42 8.33
N ASN A 85 23.56 5.68 9.03
CA ASN A 85 24.83 6.22 9.57
C ASN A 85 26.03 5.93 8.64
N GLU A 86 25.80 5.21 7.56
CA GLU A 86 26.80 5.03 6.53
C GLU A 86 26.81 6.30 5.67
N GLU A 87 27.99 6.93 5.55
CA GLU A 87 28.22 7.89 4.48
C GLU A 87 27.80 7.22 3.18
N CYS A 88 27.07 7.96 2.34
CA CYS A 88 26.56 7.43 1.10
C CYS A 88 27.75 6.83 0.34
N LYS A 89 27.98 5.53 0.46
CA LYS A 89 29.02 4.83 -0.30
C LYS A 89 28.65 5.08 -1.75
N THR A 90 29.51 5.80 -2.42
CA THR A 90 29.38 6.10 -3.85
C THR A 90 29.50 4.85 -4.71
N GLU A 91 29.85 3.72 -4.13
CA GLU A 91 29.92 2.44 -4.81
C GLU A 91 28.52 1.87 -5.03
N PHE A 92 28.09 2.02 -6.25
CA PHE A 92 26.94 1.37 -6.84
C PHE A 92 27.16 -0.15 -6.89
N GLY A 93 26.12 -0.91 -6.52
CA GLY A 93 26.14 -2.35 -6.67
C GLY A 93 25.73 -3.13 -5.43
N GLU A 94 26.08 -4.39 -5.43
CA GLU A 94 25.70 -5.37 -4.45
C GLU A 94 26.39 -5.18 -3.09
N ILE A 95 25.63 -5.31 -1.99
CA ILE A 95 26.14 -5.18 -0.62
C ILE A 95 26.75 -6.51 -0.15
N TRP A 96 25.99 -7.58 -0.27
CA TRP A 96 26.37 -8.94 0.13
C TRP A 96 26.78 -9.72 -1.12
N LYS A 97 28.08 -9.89 -1.33
CA LYS A 97 28.67 -10.40 -2.57
C LYS A 97 28.91 -11.92 -2.58
N ASP A 98 29.28 -12.48 -1.45
CA ASP A 98 29.71 -13.88 -1.35
C ASP A 98 28.55 -14.79 -0.90
N HIS A 99 27.56 -14.96 -1.77
CA HIS A 99 26.40 -15.80 -1.51
C HIS A 99 26.31 -16.96 -2.51
N LYS A 100 25.87 -18.12 -2.02
CA LYS A 100 25.64 -19.31 -2.83
C LYS A 100 24.37 -20.00 -2.40
N VAL A 101 23.66 -20.58 -3.37
CA VAL A 101 22.43 -21.32 -3.12
C VAL A 101 22.68 -22.55 -2.23
N GLU A 102 23.87 -23.16 -2.35
CA GLU A 102 24.27 -24.34 -1.58
C GLU A 102 24.39 -24.07 -0.07
N ASP A 103 24.67 -22.81 0.30
CA ASP A 103 24.86 -22.38 1.70
C ASP A 103 23.53 -22.05 2.41
N LEU A 104 22.41 -22.11 1.68
CA LEU A 104 21.10 -21.78 2.23
C LEU A 104 20.45 -22.96 2.99
N ASP A 105 19.78 -22.63 4.09
CA ASP A 105 18.88 -23.57 4.74
C ASP A 105 17.75 -23.96 3.80
N LYS A 106 17.64 -25.26 3.52
CA LYS A 106 16.58 -25.81 2.65
C LYS A 106 15.22 -25.82 3.32
N GLU A 107 15.20 -25.96 4.64
CA GLU A 107 13.98 -26.00 5.42
C GLU A 107 13.48 -24.58 5.74
N PRO A 108 12.16 -24.36 5.78
CA PRO A 108 11.58 -23.11 6.17
C PRO A 108 11.87 -22.78 7.64
N LEU A 109 11.86 -21.48 7.97
CA LEU A 109 12.03 -21.02 9.34
C LEU A 109 11.00 -21.66 10.27
N THR A 110 11.44 -22.10 11.45
CA THR A 110 10.57 -22.71 12.46
C THR A 110 9.59 -21.68 13.02
N LEU A 111 8.32 -21.98 12.95
CA LEU A 111 7.25 -21.18 13.53
C LEU A 111 6.88 -21.68 14.94
N PRO A 112 6.33 -20.81 15.80
CA PRO A 112 5.80 -21.23 17.10
C PRO A 112 4.67 -22.27 16.97
N GLU A 113 4.42 -23.05 18.02
CA GLU A 113 3.35 -24.05 18.05
C GLU A 113 1.97 -23.46 17.67
N GLY A 114 1.25 -24.17 16.79
CA GLY A 114 -0.05 -23.76 16.27
C GLY A 114 0.00 -22.77 15.10
N TYR A 115 1.19 -22.44 14.61
CA TYR A 115 1.40 -21.68 13.39
C TYR A 115 2.05 -22.56 12.33
N GLU A 116 1.65 -22.39 11.06
CA GLU A 116 2.17 -23.15 9.93
C GLU A 116 2.40 -22.24 8.73
N TRP A 117 3.43 -22.54 7.94
CA TRP A 117 3.62 -22.00 6.60
C TRP A 117 2.59 -22.58 5.63
N LYS A 118 2.06 -21.73 4.78
CA LYS A 118 1.16 -22.16 3.72
C LYS A 118 1.29 -21.26 2.51
N ASP A 119 1.53 -21.85 1.35
CA ASP A 119 1.47 -21.13 0.07
C ASP A 119 0.01 -20.87 -0.32
N VAL A 120 -0.25 -19.70 -0.90
CA VAL A 120 -1.60 -19.33 -1.34
C VAL A 120 -1.77 -19.70 -2.81
N ASP A 121 -2.71 -20.59 -3.08
CA ASP A 121 -3.06 -20.99 -4.43
C ASP A 121 -4.18 -20.09 -4.98
N LEU A 122 -3.80 -19.15 -5.86
CA LEU A 122 -4.73 -18.18 -6.46
C LEU A 122 -5.76 -18.80 -7.42
N SER A 123 -5.56 -20.07 -7.83
CA SER A 123 -6.54 -20.81 -8.64
C SER A 123 -7.72 -21.31 -7.82
N LYS A 124 -7.53 -21.46 -6.50
CA LYS A 124 -8.55 -21.95 -5.57
C LYS A 124 -9.36 -20.79 -4.99
N GLN A 125 -10.62 -20.70 -5.35
CA GLN A 125 -11.53 -19.65 -4.87
C GLN A 125 -11.54 -19.51 -3.33
N VAL A 126 -11.51 -20.62 -2.59
CA VAL A 126 -11.52 -20.61 -1.12
C VAL A 126 -10.25 -19.96 -0.54
N GLU A 127 -9.10 -20.13 -1.18
CA GLU A 127 -7.85 -19.52 -0.73
C GLU A 127 -7.81 -18.04 -1.08
N MET A 128 -8.27 -17.69 -2.28
CA MET A 128 -8.46 -16.29 -2.67
C MET A 128 -9.43 -15.55 -1.75
N ASP A 129 -10.54 -16.17 -1.36
CA ASP A 129 -11.50 -15.60 -0.41
C ASP A 129 -10.85 -15.33 0.95
N LYS A 130 -10.04 -16.27 1.46
CA LYS A 130 -9.32 -16.09 2.73
C LYS A 130 -8.27 -14.99 2.65
N LEU A 131 -7.52 -14.91 1.56
CA LEU A 131 -6.52 -13.86 1.35
C LEU A 131 -7.19 -12.48 1.27
N TYR A 132 -8.24 -12.35 0.47
CA TYR A 132 -9.01 -11.12 0.35
C TYR A 132 -9.55 -10.63 1.70
N GLU A 133 -10.24 -11.50 2.46
CA GLU A 133 -10.79 -11.13 3.78
C GLU A 133 -9.70 -10.77 4.79
N PHE A 134 -8.54 -11.42 4.70
CA PHE A 134 -7.38 -11.11 5.54
C PHE A 134 -6.82 -9.72 5.22
N LEU A 135 -6.53 -9.42 3.95
CA LEU A 135 -6.00 -8.12 3.53
C LEU A 135 -7.02 -7.01 3.78
N LYS A 136 -8.29 -7.19 3.39
CA LYS A 136 -9.37 -6.24 3.62
C LYS A 136 -9.52 -5.83 5.09
N SER A 137 -9.21 -6.75 6.02
CA SER A 137 -9.35 -6.49 7.45
C SER A 137 -8.10 -5.93 8.11
N ASN A 138 -6.91 -6.16 7.53
CA ASN A 138 -5.64 -5.91 8.21
C ASN A 138 -4.63 -5.08 7.41
N TYR A 139 -4.85 -4.80 6.12
CA TYR A 139 -3.86 -4.12 5.30
C TYR A 139 -3.76 -2.63 5.64
N VAL A 140 -3.13 -1.86 4.78
CA VAL A 140 -2.74 -0.46 5.03
C VAL A 140 -3.98 0.43 5.20
N GLU A 141 -3.97 1.23 6.26
CA GLU A 141 -4.90 2.30 6.56
C GLU A 141 -4.17 3.64 6.53
N ASP A 142 -4.93 4.71 6.33
CA ASP A 142 -4.43 6.06 6.56
C ASP A 142 -4.21 6.31 8.07
N ASP A 143 -3.45 7.36 8.40
CA ASP A 143 -3.07 7.67 9.79
C ASP A 143 -4.29 7.98 10.68
N ASP A 144 -5.38 8.48 10.10
CA ASP A 144 -6.62 8.83 10.82
C ASP A 144 -7.62 7.66 10.90
N HIS A 145 -7.27 6.49 10.38
CA HIS A 145 -8.14 5.30 10.33
C HIS A 145 -9.51 5.55 9.66
N MET A 146 -9.53 6.42 8.67
CA MET A 146 -10.73 6.76 7.89
C MET A 146 -10.90 5.86 6.68
N PHE A 147 -9.79 5.48 6.06
CA PHE A 147 -9.73 4.72 4.81
C PHE A 147 -8.83 3.50 4.97
N ARG A 148 -9.17 2.42 4.28
CA ARG A 148 -8.34 1.23 4.15
C ARG A 148 -8.39 0.72 2.72
N PHE A 149 -7.24 0.38 2.15
CA PHE A 149 -7.18 -0.23 0.82
C PHE A 149 -8.04 -1.49 0.75
N ASP A 150 -8.82 -1.60 -0.33
CA ASP A 150 -9.74 -2.70 -0.59
C ASP A 150 -9.45 -3.30 -1.97
N TYR A 151 -8.30 -3.96 -2.08
CA TYR A 151 -7.90 -4.68 -3.29
C TYR A 151 -8.92 -5.77 -3.60
N SER A 152 -9.58 -5.71 -4.74
CA SER A 152 -10.56 -6.74 -5.12
C SER A 152 -9.89 -8.10 -5.37
N LYS A 153 -10.63 -9.19 -5.29
CA LYS A 153 -10.11 -10.53 -5.58
C LYS A 153 -9.54 -10.62 -7.00
N ASP A 154 -10.20 -10.00 -7.96
CA ASP A 154 -9.76 -9.98 -9.35
C ASP A 154 -8.48 -9.15 -9.51
N PHE A 155 -8.35 -8.02 -8.77
CA PHE A 155 -7.12 -7.26 -8.73
C PHE A 155 -5.97 -8.09 -8.12
N LEU A 156 -6.18 -8.72 -6.97
CA LEU A 156 -5.16 -9.57 -6.33
C LEU A 156 -4.73 -10.71 -7.24
N LYS A 157 -5.67 -11.35 -7.94
CA LYS A 157 -5.35 -12.40 -8.90
C LYS A 157 -4.56 -11.89 -10.10
N TRP A 158 -4.91 -10.71 -10.62
CA TRP A 158 -4.19 -10.07 -11.71
C TRP A 158 -2.79 -9.66 -11.29
N HIS A 159 -2.65 -8.97 -10.17
CA HIS A 159 -1.37 -8.44 -9.70
C HIS A 159 -0.39 -9.54 -9.25
N LEU A 160 -0.86 -10.57 -8.53
CA LEU A 160 -0.03 -11.63 -7.97
C LEU A 160 0.27 -12.78 -8.94
N ASN A 161 -0.27 -12.74 -10.16
CA ASN A 161 -0.13 -13.81 -11.15
C ASN A 161 0.30 -13.27 -12.53
N PRO A 162 1.34 -12.41 -12.62
CA PRO A 162 1.87 -12.00 -13.92
C PRO A 162 2.62 -13.15 -14.61
N PRO A 163 2.92 -13.02 -15.90
CA PRO A 163 3.76 -13.99 -16.60
C PRO A 163 5.09 -14.22 -15.87
N GLY A 164 5.43 -15.48 -15.64
CA GLY A 164 6.69 -15.85 -14.96
C GLY A 164 6.68 -15.77 -13.45
N TYR A 165 5.54 -15.52 -12.80
CA TYR A 165 5.45 -15.54 -11.34
C TYR A 165 5.79 -16.92 -10.75
N PHE A 166 6.18 -16.94 -9.47
CA PHE A 166 6.47 -18.16 -8.73
C PHE A 166 5.41 -18.39 -7.64
N PRO A 167 4.57 -19.44 -7.76
CA PRO A 167 3.53 -19.73 -6.77
C PRO A 167 4.04 -19.86 -5.33
N GLU A 168 5.24 -20.38 -5.13
CA GLU A 168 5.88 -20.54 -3.84
C GLU A 168 6.33 -19.22 -3.17
N TRP A 169 6.25 -18.10 -3.89
CA TRP A 169 6.53 -16.76 -3.33
C TRP A 169 5.26 -16.05 -2.81
N LEU A 170 4.11 -16.72 -2.87
CA LEU A 170 2.85 -16.25 -2.27
C LEU A 170 2.68 -16.89 -0.89
N ILE A 171 3.37 -16.32 0.09
CA ILE A 171 3.62 -16.98 1.38
C ILE A 171 2.65 -16.49 2.44
N SER A 172 1.94 -17.41 3.07
CA SER A 172 1.14 -17.09 4.25
C SER A 172 1.59 -17.87 5.49
N VAL A 173 1.35 -17.28 6.65
CA VAL A 173 1.34 -17.96 7.92
C VAL A 173 -0.10 -18.14 8.34
N VAL A 174 -0.48 -19.38 8.62
CA VAL A 174 -1.82 -19.72 9.11
C VAL A 174 -1.77 -20.15 10.57
N LYS A 175 -2.82 -19.83 11.30
CA LYS A 175 -3.02 -20.28 12.68
C LYS A 175 -4.29 -21.11 12.79
N GLU A 176 -4.21 -22.23 13.50
CA GLU A 176 -5.37 -23.07 13.79
C GLU A 176 -6.28 -22.41 14.82
N ASP A 177 -7.56 -22.29 14.48
CA ASP A 177 -8.63 -21.92 15.41
C ASP A 177 -9.20 -23.23 15.97
N LYS A 178 -8.69 -23.66 17.14
CA LYS A 178 -9.07 -24.93 17.79
C LYS A 178 -10.59 -25.07 18.06
N ILE A 179 -11.29 -23.93 18.22
CA ILE A 179 -12.74 -23.92 18.48
C ILE A 179 -13.54 -24.20 17.20
N LYS A 180 -13.09 -23.61 16.07
CA LYS A 180 -13.79 -23.69 14.78
C LYS A 180 -13.22 -24.76 13.85
N ASN A 181 -12.15 -25.44 14.25
CA ASN A 181 -11.37 -26.39 13.44
C ASN A 181 -11.07 -25.83 12.03
N LYS A 182 -10.65 -24.54 11.98
CA LYS A 182 -10.34 -23.82 10.74
C LYS A 182 -9.01 -23.09 10.84
N LYS A 183 -8.21 -23.19 9.79
CA LYS A 183 -6.97 -22.41 9.66
C LYS A 183 -7.27 -21.02 9.09
N LYS A 184 -6.78 -19.97 9.76
CA LYS A 184 -6.91 -18.56 9.35
C LYS A 184 -5.55 -17.99 9.02
N ILE A 185 -5.46 -17.19 7.97
CA ILE A 185 -4.26 -16.40 7.65
C ILE A 185 -4.05 -15.38 8.76
N VAL A 186 -2.81 -15.28 9.24
CA VAL A 186 -2.38 -14.31 10.25
C VAL A 186 -1.17 -13.49 9.81
N GLY A 187 -0.51 -13.90 8.72
CA GLY A 187 0.55 -13.16 8.04
C GLY A 187 0.56 -13.51 6.56
N PHE A 188 0.94 -12.57 5.72
CA PHE A 188 1.10 -12.76 4.27
C PHE A 188 2.23 -11.87 3.75
N ILE A 189 2.94 -12.34 2.76
CA ILE A 189 3.92 -11.60 1.96
C ILE A 189 3.95 -12.22 0.56
N ALA A 190 4.14 -11.41 -0.45
CA ALA A 190 4.27 -11.86 -1.83
C ALA A 190 5.56 -11.36 -2.46
N GLY A 191 6.08 -12.12 -3.42
CA GLY A 191 7.18 -11.73 -4.29
C GLY A 191 6.81 -11.95 -5.75
N ILE A 192 7.18 -11.00 -6.61
CA ILE A 192 6.99 -11.05 -8.06
C ILE A 192 8.33 -10.81 -8.73
N PRO A 193 8.79 -11.68 -9.66
CA PRO A 193 10.02 -11.41 -10.39
C PRO A 193 9.82 -10.24 -11.34
N VAL A 194 10.75 -9.27 -11.30
CA VAL A 194 10.74 -8.11 -12.21
C VAL A 194 12.14 -7.87 -12.74
N LYS A 195 12.21 -7.39 -13.98
CA LYS A 195 13.46 -6.97 -14.61
C LYS A 195 13.51 -5.45 -14.63
N VAL A 196 14.60 -4.90 -14.12
CA VAL A 196 14.79 -3.44 -14.00
C VAL A 196 16.15 -3.01 -14.52
N ASN A 197 16.24 -1.78 -15.00
CA ASN A 197 17.50 -1.10 -15.20
C ASN A 197 17.72 -0.12 -14.04
N ILE A 198 18.88 -0.17 -13.44
CA ILE A 198 19.28 0.72 -12.37
C ILE A 198 20.55 1.45 -12.83
N HIS A 199 20.42 2.73 -13.22
CA HIS A 199 21.52 3.57 -13.70
C HIS A 199 22.41 2.90 -14.78
N GLY A 200 21.77 2.23 -15.76
CA GLY A 200 22.45 1.57 -16.88
C GLY A 200 22.83 0.10 -16.62
N THR A 201 22.50 -0.45 -15.47
CA THR A 201 22.74 -1.87 -15.14
C THR A 201 21.42 -2.65 -15.11
N ASP A 202 21.32 -3.68 -15.94
CA ASP A 202 20.13 -4.56 -15.99
C ASP A 202 20.21 -5.62 -14.89
N ILE A 203 19.15 -5.71 -14.09
CA ILE A 203 19.06 -6.64 -12.97
C ILE A 203 17.68 -7.30 -12.97
N THR A 204 17.66 -8.62 -12.75
CA THR A 204 16.42 -9.33 -12.39
C THR A 204 16.35 -9.47 -10.88
N LEU A 205 15.29 -8.95 -10.29
CA LEU A 205 15.09 -8.93 -8.85
C LEU A 205 13.63 -9.27 -8.49
N VAL A 206 13.32 -9.36 -7.21
CA VAL A 206 11.95 -9.58 -6.74
C VAL A 206 11.33 -8.27 -6.26
N GLU A 207 10.14 -7.94 -6.73
CA GLU A 207 9.25 -6.95 -6.12
C GLU A 207 8.53 -7.59 -4.93
N ILE A 208 8.63 -6.98 -3.76
CA ILE A 208 7.99 -7.46 -2.54
C ILE A 208 6.74 -6.67 -2.25
N ASP A 209 5.61 -7.39 -2.20
CA ASP A 209 4.29 -6.82 -2.02
C ASP A 209 3.52 -7.45 -0.86
N PHE A 210 2.46 -6.74 -0.45
CA PHE A 210 1.44 -7.22 0.49
C PHE A 210 1.98 -7.75 1.81
N LEU A 211 3.14 -7.28 2.29
CA LEU A 211 3.57 -7.62 3.64
C LEU A 211 2.49 -7.17 4.64
N CYS A 212 1.77 -8.13 5.18
CA CYS A 212 0.68 -7.88 6.10
C CYS A 212 0.70 -8.86 7.27
N VAL A 213 0.55 -8.32 8.48
CA VAL A 213 0.41 -9.11 9.71
C VAL A 213 -0.92 -8.72 10.38
N LYS A 214 -1.63 -9.73 10.85
CA LYS A 214 -2.90 -9.55 11.59
C LYS A 214 -2.72 -8.56 12.73
N LYS A 215 -3.61 -7.58 12.85
CA LYS A 215 -3.48 -6.43 13.76
C LYS A 215 -3.16 -6.84 15.21
N GLU A 216 -3.84 -7.88 15.72
CA GLU A 216 -3.70 -8.31 17.11
C GLU A 216 -2.34 -8.96 17.45
N ILE A 217 -1.54 -9.31 16.44
CA ILE A 217 -0.23 -9.95 16.64
C ILE A 217 0.95 -9.15 16.06
N ARG A 218 0.75 -7.91 15.64
CA ARG A 218 1.81 -7.06 15.07
C ARG A 218 3.02 -6.89 15.99
N SER A 219 2.80 -6.85 17.31
CA SER A 219 3.86 -6.76 18.31
C SER A 219 4.70 -8.05 18.47
N LYS A 220 4.30 -9.17 17.84
CA LYS A 220 4.96 -10.49 18.01
C LYS A 220 6.07 -10.77 16.99
N ARG A 221 6.54 -9.75 16.26
CA ARG A 221 7.67 -9.83 15.32
C ARG A 221 7.49 -10.85 14.18
N LEU A 222 6.26 -11.06 13.70
CA LEU A 222 6.00 -11.97 12.57
C LEU A 222 6.49 -11.37 11.24
N ALA A 223 6.47 -10.04 11.07
CA ALA A 223 6.91 -9.40 9.82
C ALA A 223 8.38 -9.71 9.47
N PRO A 224 9.38 -9.60 10.39
CA PRO A 224 10.73 -10.06 10.13
C PRO A 224 10.83 -11.52 9.67
N VAL A 225 10.03 -12.41 10.25
CA VAL A 225 10.02 -13.84 9.90
C VAL A 225 9.48 -14.06 8.48
N LEU A 226 8.42 -13.33 8.09
CA LEU A 226 7.89 -13.35 6.72
C LEU A 226 8.93 -12.84 5.71
N ILE A 227 9.63 -11.73 6.04
CA ILE A 227 10.69 -11.17 5.18
C ILE A 227 11.84 -12.18 5.00
N GLN A 228 12.28 -12.83 6.08
CA GLN A 228 13.34 -13.83 6.00
C GLN A 228 12.91 -15.06 5.20
N GLU A 229 11.68 -15.53 5.34
CA GLU A 229 11.21 -16.68 4.57
C GLU A 229 11.04 -16.38 3.09
N VAL A 230 10.52 -15.21 2.70
CA VAL A 230 10.46 -14.85 1.29
C VAL A 230 11.86 -14.68 0.71
N ALA A 231 12.79 -14.06 1.45
CA ALA A 231 14.19 -13.93 1.03
C ALA A 231 14.82 -15.32 0.80
N ARG A 232 14.67 -16.27 1.74
CA ARG A 232 15.16 -17.63 1.59
C ARG A 232 14.63 -18.30 0.31
N ARG A 233 13.32 -18.21 0.02
CA ARG A 233 12.71 -18.82 -1.18
C ARG A 233 13.17 -18.14 -2.48
N VAL A 234 13.35 -16.84 -2.46
CA VAL A 234 13.87 -16.06 -3.59
C VAL A 234 15.34 -16.43 -3.87
N HIS A 235 16.16 -16.52 -2.81
CA HIS A 235 17.55 -16.94 -2.91
C HIS A 235 17.70 -18.37 -3.45
N MET A 236 16.80 -19.29 -3.10
CA MET A 236 16.78 -20.64 -3.67
C MET A 236 16.58 -20.67 -5.19
N ARG A 237 16.05 -19.58 -5.77
CA ARG A 237 15.95 -19.37 -7.22
C ARG A 237 17.14 -18.57 -7.79
N ASN A 238 18.21 -18.42 -7.00
CA ASN A 238 19.43 -17.65 -7.36
C ASN A 238 19.11 -16.19 -7.70
N MET A 239 18.10 -15.61 -7.05
CA MET A 239 17.82 -14.16 -7.05
C MET A 239 18.22 -13.60 -5.69
N TRP A 240 18.98 -12.48 -5.68
CA TRP A 240 19.63 -11.97 -4.47
C TRP A 240 19.27 -10.52 -4.17
N TRP A 241 18.40 -9.92 -4.97
CA TRP A 241 18.04 -8.51 -4.87
C TRP A 241 16.52 -8.37 -4.81
N ALA A 242 16.06 -7.36 -4.08
CA ALA A 242 14.64 -7.03 -4.03
C ALA A 242 14.42 -5.52 -4.16
N VAL A 243 13.24 -5.14 -4.66
CA VAL A 243 12.69 -3.79 -4.59
C VAL A 243 11.40 -3.83 -3.77
N TYR A 244 11.19 -2.79 -2.95
CA TYR A 244 9.96 -2.64 -2.17
C TYR A 244 9.70 -1.17 -1.86
N THR A 245 8.47 -0.87 -1.48
CA THR A 245 8.07 0.47 -1.06
C THR A 245 7.54 0.50 0.36
N SER A 246 7.62 1.66 0.99
CA SER A 246 7.03 1.89 2.31
C SER A 246 6.58 3.33 2.48
N GLY A 247 5.42 3.53 3.11
CA GLY A 247 5.00 4.85 3.59
C GLY A 247 5.82 5.33 4.79
N THR A 248 6.33 4.39 5.62
CA THR A 248 7.20 4.71 6.75
C THR A 248 8.65 4.78 6.31
N LEU A 249 9.46 5.59 7.02
CA LEU A 249 10.90 5.67 6.74
C LEU A 249 11.60 4.42 7.27
N LEU A 250 12.34 3.75 6.37
CA LEU A 250 13.22 2.60 6.66
C LEU A 250 14.65 2.96 6.20
N PRO A 251 15.67 2.24 6.65
CA PRO A 251 17.03 2.39 6.12
C PRO A 251 17.14 1.84 4.69
N THR A 252 17.72 2.51 3.74
CA THR A 252 17.75 3.94 3.40
C THR A 252 17.10 4.05 2.03
N PRO A 253 16.10 4.90 1.81
CA PRO A 253 15.42 4.97 0.53
C PRO A 253 16.35 5.56 -0.56
N PHE A 254 16.32 4.97 -1.77
CA PHE A 254 17.01 5.55 -2.92
C PHE A 254 16.16 6.62 -3.62
N CYS A 255 14.82 6.56 -3.48
CA CYS A 255 13.91 7.58 -3.98
C CYS A 255 12.78 7.84 -2.98
N LYS A 256 12.37 9.10 -2.85
CA LYS A 256 11.22 9.53 -2.04
C LYS A 256 10.23 10.23 -2.95
N THR A 257 8.99 9.77 -2.92
CA THR A 257 7.92 10.30 -3.77
C THR A 257 6.74 10.75 -2.91
N THR A 258 5.89 11.58 -3.49
CA THR A 258 4.70 12.13 -2.83
C THR A 258 3.48 11.90 -3.70
N TYR A 259 2.37 11.52 -3.08
CA TYR A 259 1.09 11.41 -3.77
C TYR A 259 0.46 12.79 -3.96
N TYR A 260 -0.10 12.99 -5.14
CA TYR A 260 -0.94 14.12 -5.50
C TYR A 260 -2.33 13.63 -5.91
N HIS A 261 -3.36 14.36 -5.53
CA HIS A 261 -4.76 13.97 -5.69
C HIS A 261 -5.51 14.98 -6.55
N ARG A 262 -6.22 14.50 -7.57
CA ARG A 262 -7.12 15.31 -8.39
C ARG A 262 -8.57 14.92 -8.09
N ASN A 263 -9.32 15.84 -7.49
CA ASN A 263 -10.72 15.63 -7.15
C ASN A 263 -11.58 15.51 -8.41
N LEU A 264 -12.29 14.38 -8.59
CA LEU A 264 -13.23 14.15 -9.68
C LEU A 264 -14.69 14.25 -9.19
N ASN A 265 -14.99 13.79 -7.96
CA ASN A 265 -16.28 13.88 -7.30
C ASN A 265 -16.16 14.69 -6.00
N VAL A 266 -16.05 16.03 -6.16
CA VAL A 266 -15.79 16.96 -5.05
C VAL A 266 -16.78 16.78 -3.89
N LYS A 267 -18.09 16.64 -4.22
CA LYS A 267 -19.10 16.52 -3.18
C LYS A 267 -18.88 15.31 -2.30
N LYS A 268 -18.65 14.13 -2.90
CA LYS A 268 -18.39 12.89 -2.14
C LYS A 268 -17.10 13.01 -1.34
N LEU A 269 -16.02 13.54 -1.93
CA LEU A 269 -14.73 13.67 -1.27
C LEU A 269 -14.79 14.57 -0.03
N VAL A 270 -15.60 15.61 -0.06
CA VAL A 270 -15.86 16.47 1.12
C VAL A 270 -16.77 15.75 2.13
N ASP A 271 -17.85 15.07 1.67
CA ASP A 271 -18.78 14.34 2.54
C ASP A 271 -18.06 13.22 3.34
N ILE A 272 -16.97 12.66 2.82
CA ILE A 272 -16.17 11.60 3.48
C ILE A 272 -14.88 12.12 4.13
N GLU A 273 -14.70 13.42 4.20
CA GLU A 273 -13.53 14.09 4.80
C GLU A 273 -12.18 13.75 4.14
N PHE A 274 -12.19 13.25 2.89
CA PHE A 274 -10.98 13.04 2.10
C PHE A 274 -10.30 14.37 1.71
N THR A 275 -11.09 15.42 1.53
CA THR A 275 -10.62 16.78 1.24
C THR A 275 -11.48 17.80 1.96
N ASN A 276 -10.90 18.94 2.33
CA ASN A 276 -11.58 20.02 3.00
C ASN A 276 -11.88 21.17 2.01
N LEU A 277 -12.99 21.86 2.24
CA LEU A 277 -13.28 23.12 1.55
C LEU A 277 -12.45 24.24 2.19
N PRO A 278 -11.71 25.04 1.39
CA PRO A 278 -11.10 26.26 1.89
C PRO A 278 -12.15 27.20 2.50
N HIS A 279 -11.79 27.96 3.55
CA HIS A 279 -12.71 28.85 4.28
C HIS A 279 -13.47 29.85 3.40
N ASN A 280 -12.90 30.26 2.28
CA ASN A 280 -13.50 31.24 1.34
C ASN A 280 -14.22 30.56 0.16
N MET A 281 -14.46 29.24 0.20
CA MET A 281 -15.04 28.49 -0.90
C MET A 281 -16.25 27.68 -0.43
N ASN A 282 -17.39 27.86 -1.09
CA ASN A 282 -18.56 27.00 -0.89
C ASN A 282 -18.54 25.79 -1.86
N MET A 283 -19.39 24.81 -1.60
CA MET A 283 -19.50 23.59 -2.39
C MET A 283 -19.71 23.83 -3.88
N ALA A 284 -20.60 24.76 -4.25
CA ALA A 284 -20.89 25.07 -5.66
C ALA A 284 -19.67 25.61 -6.40
N ARG A 285 -18.91 26.52 -5.77
CA ARG A 285 -17.66 27.02 -6.31
C ARG A 285 -16.60 25.94 -6.42
N ALA A 286 -16.50 25.06 -5.43
CA ALA A 286 -15.55 23.94 -5.45
C ALA A 286 -15.88 22.98 -6.60
N ILE A 287 -17.14 22.59 -6.78
CA ILE A 287 -17.57 21.75 -7.89
C ILE A 287 -17.21 22.41 -9.22
N LYS A 288 -17.52 23.72 -9.40
CA LYS A 288 -17.19 24.45 -10.62
C LYS A 288 -15.68 24.54 -10.87
N LYS A 289 -14.87 24.74 -9.81
CA LYS A 289 -13.39 24.80 -9.91
C LYS A 289 -12.80 23.49 -10.44
N TYR A 290 -13.30 22.35 -9.95
CA TYR A 290 -12.78 21.03 -10.29
C TYR A 290 -13.54 20.35 -11.44
N ASP A 291 -14.47 21.07 -12.08
CA ASP A 291 -15.20 20.49 -13.21
C ASP A 291 -14.28 20.22 -14.40
N LEU A 292 -14.57 19.16 -15.13
CA LEU A 292 -13.86 18.73 -16.31
C LEU A 292 -14.83 18.79 -17.50
N PRO A 293 -14.34 19.16 -18.70
CA PRO A 293 -15.17 19.14 -19.91
C PRO A 293 -15.66 17.72 -20.18
N LYS A 294 -16.76 17.60 -20.91
CA LYS A 294 -17.32 16.30 -21.33
C LYS A 294 -16.48 15.66 -22.42
N ASP A 295 -15.95 16.49 -23.32
CA ASP A 295 -15.18 16.05 -24.47
C ASP A 295 -13.69 16.04 -24.15
N LEU A 296 -12.96 15.12 -24.74
CA LEU A 296 -11.51 15.04 -24.61
C LEU A 296 -10.87 16.22 -25.37
N PRO A 297 -9.84 16.88 -24.82
CA PRO A 297 -9.10 17.92 -25.54
C PRO A 297 -8.40 17.39 -26.79
N ILE A 298 -8.12 16.09 -26.82
CA ILE A 298 -7.54 15.37 -27.93
C ILE A 298 -8.50 14.25 -28.33
N SER A 299 -8.93 14.20 -29.58
CA SER A 299 -9.80 13.17 -30.12
C SER A 299 -9.02 11.87 -30.45
N GLY A 300 -9.74 10.78 -30.68
CA GLY A 300 -9.19 9.54 -31.20
C GLY A 300 -8.72 8.54 -30.15
N PHE A 301 -8.84 8.82 -28.85
CA PHE A 301 -8.60 7.81 -27.81
C PHE A 301 -9.71 6.76 -27.79
N ARG A 302 -9.28 5.51 -27.78
CA ARG A 302 -10.13 4.31 -27.61
C ARG A 302 -9.49 3.35 -26.59
N PRO A 303 -10.25 2.42 -25.99
CA PRO A 303 -9.66 1.36 -25.21
C PRO A 303 -8.59 0.59 -25.99
N MET A 304 -7.52 0.19 -25.31
CA MET A 304 -6.48 -0.68 -25.87
C MET A 304 -7.06 -2.05 -26.20
N GLU A 305 -6.65 -2.62 -27.30
CA GLU A 305 -7.03 -3.96 -27.79
C GLU A 305 -5.78 -4.84 -27.98
N GLU A 306 -5.96 -6.14 -28.12
CA GLU A 306 -4.87 -7.12 -28.32
C GLU A 306 -3.93 -6.73 -29.46
N LYS A 307 -4.47 -6.22 -30.56
CA LYS A 307 -3.69 -5.76 -31.73
C LYS A 307 -2.74 -4.61 -31.46
N ASP A 308 -2.94 -3.88 -30.34
CA ASP A 308 -2.14 -2.71 -29.98
C ASP A 308 -0.91 -3.09 -29.10
N VAL A 309 -0.83 -4.34 -28.64
CA VAL A 309 0.19 -4.81 -27.71
C VAL A 309 1.61 -4.56 -28.24
N ASP A 310 1.85 -4.88 -29.51
CA ASP A 310 3.17 -4.71 -30.12
C ASP A 310 3.59 -3.23 -30.19
N ASP A 311 2.67 -2.36 -30.56
CA ASP A 311 2.94 -0.91 -30.62
C ASP A 311 3.13 -0.31 -29.22
N VAL A 312 2.29 -0.71 -28.24
CA VAL A 312 2.42 -0.25 -26.84
C VAL A 312 3.72 -0.76 -26.22
N PHE A 313 4.13 -2.01 -26.52
CA PHE A 313 5.42 -2.55 -26.10
C PHE A 313 6.59 -1.66 -26.57
N ILE A 314 6.62 -1.31 -27.86
CA ILE A 314 7.68 -0.48 -28.45
C ILE A 314 7.65 0.93 -27.79
N LEU A 315 6.45 1.51 -27.68
CA LEU A 315 6.27 2.83 -27.10
C LEU A 315 6.71 2.90 -25.63
N LEU A 316 6.37 1.87 -24.86
CA LEU A 316 6.75 1.76 -23.44
C LEU A 316 8.26 1.55 -23.27
N ASP A 317 8.88 0.67 -24.06
CA ASP A 317 10.33 0.41 -24.03
C ASP A 317 11.14 1.68 -24.36
N GLU A 318 10.72 2.44 -25.35
CA GLU A 318 11.34 3.74 -25.69
C GLU A 318 11.14 4.80 -24.59
N TYR A 319 9.99 4.77 -23.94
CA TYR A 319 9.69 5.70 -22.86
C TYR A 319 10.49 5.39 -21.59
N GLU A 320 10.53 4.12 -21.19
CA GLU A 320 11.22 3.65 -19.99
C GLU A 320 12.71 4.00 -20.02
N LYS A 321 13.37 3.86 -21.16
CA LYS A 321 14.80 4.18 -21.36
C LYS A 321 15.17 5.64 -21.09
N LYS A 322 14.20 6.55 -20.95
CA LYS A 322 14.45 7.94 -20.57
C LYS A 322 14.77 8.11 -19.09
N HIS A 323 14.46 7.12 -18.25
CA HIS A 323 14.57 7.17 -16.80
C HIS A 323 15.79 6.40 -16.30
N LYS A 324 16.37 6.85 -15.19
CA LYS A 324 17.57 6.22 -14.61
C LYS A 324 17.28 4.90 -13.89
N VAL A 325 16.07 4.78 -13.34
CA VAL A 325 15.57 3.54 -12.73
C VAL A 325 14.22 3.25 -13.35
N HIS A 326 14.15 2.15 -14.12
CA HIS A 326 12.98 1.80 -14.90
C HIS A 326 12.79 0.28 -15.03
N GLY A 327 11.58 -0.14 -15.38
CA GLY A 327 11.23 -1.52 -15.64
C GLY A 327 11.51 -1.96 -17.07
N TYR A 328 11.59 -3.26 -17.26
CA TYR A 328 11.51 -3.91 -18.57
C TYR A 328 10.27 -4.79 -18.61
N TYR A 329 9.60 -4.78 -19.73
CA TYR A 329 8.41 -5.59 -19.95
C TYR A 329 8.61 -6.46 -21.20
N SER A 330 8.18 -7.71 -21.14
CA SER A 330 7.95 -8.52 -22.35
C SER A 330 6.60 -8.17 -22.99
N LYS A 331 6.34 -8.62 -24.20
CA LYS A 331 5.03 -8.42 -24.84
C LYS A 331 3.89 -9.09 -24.06
N GLU A 332 4.15 -10.26 -23.49
CA GLU A 332 3.22 -10.99 -22.63
C GLU A 332 2.90 -10.21 -21.36
N GLU A 333 3.90 -9.55 -20.77
CA GLU A 333 3.72 -8.67 -19.62
C GLU A 333 2.96 -7.40 -20.00
N VAL A 334 3.24 -6.78 -21.16
CA VAL A 334 2.45 -5.65 -21.67
C VAL A 334 0.98 -6.05 -21.86
N ALA A 335 0.71 -7.22 -22.45
CA ALA A 335 -0.65 -7.73 -22.57
C ALA A 335 -1.29 -7.97 -21.20
N HIS A 336 -0.54 -8.53 -20.26
CA HIS A 336 -1.04 -8.79 -18.90
C HIS A 336 -1.36 -7.51 -18.14
N TRP A 337 -0.42 -6.56 -18.12
CA TRP A 337 -0.53 -5.35 -17.30
C TRP A 337 -1.46 -4.29 -17.88
N PHE A 338 -1.60 -4.22 -19.21
CA PHE A 338 -2.25 -3.07 -19.84
C PHE A 338 -3.52 -3.41 -20.64
N LEU A 339 -3.80 -4.66 -21.03
CA LEU A 339 -5.09 -4.95 -21.65
C LEU A 339 -6.23 -4.62 -20.66
N PRO A 340 -7.21 -3.80 -21.07
CA PRO A 340 -8.25 -3.31 -20.17
C PRO A 340 -9.02 -4.42 -19.46
N ARG A 341 -9.15 -4.28 -18.14
CA ARG A 341 -9.95 -5.16 -17.29
C ARG A 341 -10.79 -4.30 -16.37
N LYS A 342 -12.09 -4.41 -16.49
CA LYS A 342 -13.04 -3.60 -15.71
C LYS A 342 -12.75 -3.68 -14.21
N ASN A 343 -12.70 -2.53 -13.54
CA ASN A 343 -12.39 -2.36 -12.13
C ASN A 343 -10.97 -2.81 -11.70
N ILE A 344 -10.07 -2.98 -12.66
CA ILE A 344 -8.66 -3.32 -12.40
C ILE A 344 -7.77 -2.33 -13.12
N ILE A 345 -7.67 -2.41 -14.45
CA ILE A 345 -6.82 -1.58 -15.29
C ILE A 345 -7.62 -0.99 -16.45
N TYR A 346 -7.40 0.27 -16.69
CA TYR A 346 -7.99 1.05 -17.76
C TYR A 346 -6.86 1.61 -18.61
N SER A 347 -6.84 1.21 -19.88
CA SER A 347 -5.80 1.61 -20.83
C SER A 347 -6.43 2.07 -22.12
N TYR A 348 -5.94 3.19 -22.62
CA TYR A 348 -6.43 3.82 -23.83
C TYR A 348 -5.26 4.16 -24.74
N VAL A 349 -5.47 3.96 -26.02
CA VAL A 349 -4.51 4.27 -27.08
C VAL A 349 -5.09 5.29 -28.06
N ARG A 350 -4.20 6.09 -28.62
CA ARG A 350 -4.48 6.92 -29.80
C ARG A 350 -3.54 6.50 -30.90
N THR A 351 -4.05 6.44 -32.13
CA THR A 351 -3.29 6.03 -33.31
C THR A 351 -3.20 7.16 -34.33
N ASN A 352 -2.15 7.14 -35.15
CA ASN A 352 -2.02 7.97 -36.33
C ASN A 352 -2.80 7.41 -37.53
N ASP A 353 -2.73 8.09 -38.67
CA ASP A 353 -3.40 7.69 -39.91
C ASP A 353 -2.94 6.32 -40.45
N SER A 354 -1.76 5.86 -40.05
CA SER A 354 -1.23 4.52 -40.37
C SER A 354 -1.64 3.46 -39.34
N ASN A 355 -2.59 3.78 -38.45
CA ASN A 355 -3.05 2.94 -37.34
C ASN A 355 -1.96 2.55 -36.30
N LYS A 356 -0.81 3.21 -36.29
CA LYS A 356 0.24 2.98 -35.29
C LYS A 356 -0.06 3.78 -34.02
N VAL A 357 0.11 3.15 -32.85
CA VAL A 357 -0.09 3.81 -31.56
C VAL A 357 0.95 4.93 -31.35
N THR A 358 0.47 6.13 -31.03
CA THR A 358 1.31 7.31 -30.78
C THR A 358 1.20 7.79 -29.35
N ASP A 359 0.06 7.62 -28.72
CA ASP A 359 -0.16 8.12 -27.36
C ASP A 359 -0.87 7.05 -26.54
N PHE A 360 -0.50 6.94 -25.27
CA PHE A 360 -0.97 5.91 -24.36
C PHE A 360 -1.35 6.50 -23.02
N ILE A 361 -2.49 6.07 -22.48
CA ILE A 361 -2.98 6.45 -21.15
C ILE A 361 -3.27 5.17 -20.38
N SER A 362 -2.79 5.04 -19.16
CA SER A 362 -3.21 3.97 -18.26
C SER A 362 -3.34 4.42 -16.81
N PHE A 363 -4.32 3.86 -16.13
CA PHE A 363 -4.55 4.00 -14.69
C PHE A 363 -5.25 2.76 -14.13
N TYR A 364 -4.89 2.38 -12.91
CA TYR A 364 -5.51 1.22 -12.26
C TYR A 364 -6.51 1.63 -11.19
N CYS A 365 -7.42 0.72 -10.87
CA CYS A 365 -8.47 0.91 -9.88
C CYS A 365 -8.05 0.33 -8.54
N LEU A 366 -7.82 1.19 -7.55
CA LEU A 366 -7.59 0.75 -6.18
C LEU A 366 -8.56 1.47 -5.25
N PRO A 367 -9.72 0.88 -4.97
CA PRO A 367 -10.67 1.47 -4.06
C PRO A 367 -10.23 1.39 -2.60
N SER A 368 -10.77 2.28 -1.77
CA SER A 368 -10.64 2.19 -0.32
C SER A 368 -12.00 1.99 0.34
N SER A 369 -12.04 1.12 1.34
CA SER A 369 -13.18 1.05 2.26
C SER A 369 -13.20 2.29 3.15
N ILE A 370 -14.36 2.92 3.28
CA ILE A 370 -14.58 4.07 4.16
C ILE A 370 -15.09 3.52 5.50
N LEU A 371 -14.30 3.73 6.57
CA LEU A 371 -14.50 3.03 7.83
C LEU A 371 -15.54 3.70 8.74
N GLN A 372 -15.63 5.03 8.71
CA GLN A 372 -16.41 5.81 9.68
C GLN A 372 -17.60 6.58 9.08
N ASN A 373 -17.94 6.36 7.79
CA ASN A 373 -19.01 7.10 7.15
C ASN A 373 -20.27 6.24 6.96
N PRO A 374 -21.46 6.69 7.44
CA PRO A 374 -22.70 5.90 7.32
C PRO A 374 -23.26 5.87 5.90
N LYS A 375 -23.01 6.91 5.10
CA LYS A 375 -23.58 7.11 3.77
C LYS A 375 -22.77 6.42 2.66
N TYR A 376 -21.45 6.52 2.72
CA TYR A 376 -20.57 5.99 1.69
C TYR A 376 -19.73 4.85 2.25
N LYS A 377 -19.59 3.76 1.50
CA LYS A 377 -18.82 2.57 1.92
C LYS A 377 -17.50 2.42 1.19
N LYS A 378 -17.39 2.97 -0.02
CA LYS A 378 -16.20 2.86 -0.86
C LYS A 378 -15.84 4.21 -1.46
N LEU A 379 -14.55 4.51 -1.48
CA LEU A 379 -13.92 5.55 -2.25
C LEU A 379 -13.34 4.90 -3.51
N MET A 380 -13.79 5.33 -4.69
CA MET A 380 -13.27 4.84 -5.97
C MET A 380 -12.09 5.72 -6.40
N ALA A 381 -10.90 5.18 -6.32
CA ALA A 381 -9.67 5.88 -6.66
C ALA A 381 -9.01 5.27 -7.89
N ALA A 382 -8.73 6.11 -8.89
CA ALA A 382 -7.86 5.79 -10.01
C ALA A 382 -6.43 6.18 -9.64
N TYR A 383 -5.48 5.30 -9.93
CA TYR A 383 -4.06 5.56 -9.74
C TYR A 383 -3.37 5.62 -11.10
N SER A 384 -2.70 6.73 -11.36
CA SER A 384 -1.90 6.91 -12.58
C SER A 384 -0.89 5.78 -12.71
N PHE A 385 -0.83 5.17 -13.90
CA PHE A 385 0.15 4.13 -14.20
C PHE A 385 1.15 4.69 -15.22
N PHE A 386 1.05 4.35 -16.49
CA PHE A 386 1.89 4.94 -17.52
C PHE A 386 1.07 5.84 -18.44
N ASN A 387 1.57 7.05 -18.70
CA ASN A 387 0.96 8.00 -19.61
C ASN A 387 2.04 8.53 -20.54
N ILE A 388 1.98 8.15 -21.81
CA ILE A 388 3.05 8.36 -22.79
C ILE A 388 2.50 9.18 -23.96
N ASN A 389 3.16 10.29 -24.25
CA ASN A 389 2.81 11.18 -25.36
C ASN A 389 3.94 11.23 -26.37
N THR A 390 3.62 11.06 -27.65
CA THR A 390 4.57 11.33 -28.75
C THR A 390 4.00 12.27 -29.80
N SER A 391 2.68 12.48 -29.81
CA SER A 391 2.01 13.31 -30.80
C SER A 391 1.16 14.44 -30.20
N CYS A 392 1.21 14.64 -28.88
CA CYS A 392 0.45 15.68 -28.21
C CYS A 392 1.21 16.22 -26.99
N GLU A 393 0.73 17.33 -26.42
CA GLU A 393 1.24 17.87 -25.17
C GLU A 393 0.87 16.97 -23.99
N PHE A 394 1.83 16.69 -23.07
CA PHE A 394 1.61 15.83 -21.90
C PHE A 394 0.46 16.33 -21.01
N LYS A 395 0.31 17.65 -20.88
CA LYS A 395 -0.80 18.26 -20.14
C LYS A 395 -2.17 17.89 -20.71
N ASP A 396 -2.30 17.87 -22.01
CA ASP A 396 -3.57 17.53 -22.68
C ASP A 396 -3.82 16.02 -22.61
N LEU A 397 -2.77 15.20 -22.68
CA LEU A 397 -2.84 13.76 -22.42
C LEU A 397 -3.38 13.47 -21.01
N MET A 398 -2.77 14.07 -19.98
CA MET A 398 -3.19 13.88 -18.59
C MET A 398 -4.60 14.43 -18.33
N LYS A 399 -5.00 15.50 -19.02
CA LYS A 399 -6.39 15.96 -18.98
C LYS A 399 -7.36 14.95 -19.58
N CYS A 400 -6.98 14.26 -20.67
CA CYS A 400 -7.74 13.13 -21.20
C CYS A 400 -7.87 12.01 -20.17
N ALA A 401 -6.78 11.62 -19.48
CA ALA A 401 -6.79 10.62 -18.41
C ALA A 401 -7.80 10.96 -17.30
N LEU A 402 -7.82 12.21 -16.84
CA LEU A 402 -8.76 12.69 -15.82
C LEU A 402 -10.22 12.62 -16.29
N ILE A 403 -10.51 12.99 -17.54
CA ILE A 403 -11.85 12.94 -18.11
C ILE A 403 -12.31 11.47 -18.26
N LEU A 404 -11.43 10.60 -18.74
CA LEU A 404 -11.71 9.17 -18.86
C LEU A 404 -11.98 8.53 -17.49
N ALA A 405 -11.16 8.82 -16.49
CA ALA A 405 -11.39 8.34 -15.13
C ALA A 405 -12.72 8.86 -14.56
N LYS A 406 -13.08 10.13 -14.80
CA LYS A 406 -14.39 10.69 -14.39
C LYS A 406 -15.55 9.98 -15.09
N LYS A 407 -15.43 9.63 -16.38
CA LYS A 407 -16.42 8.87 -17.14
C LYS A 407 -16.60 7.45 -16.59
N GLU A 408 -15.53 6.84 -16.07
CA GLU A 408 -15.55 5.54 -15.39
C GLU A 408 -16.02 5.61 -13.93
N ASN A 409 -16.54 6.77 -13.49
CA ASN A 409 -17.09 7.02 -12.15
C ASN A 409 -16.08 6.94 -11.00
N PHE A 410 -14.83 7.27 -11.25
CA PHE A 410 -13.87 7.47 -10.17
C PHE A 410 -14.13 8.76 -9.41
N ASP A 411 -13.89 8.73 -8.10
CA ASP A 411 -14.07 9.88 -7.20
C ASP A 411 -12.82 10.77 -7.13
N VAL A 412 -11.66 10.16 -7.24
CA VAL A 412 -10.34 10.82 -7.17
C VAL A 412 -9.37 10.15 -8.15
N TYR A 413 -8.44 10.94 -8.68
CA TYR A 413 -7.31 10.45 -9.46
C TYR A 413 -6.02 10.75 -8.69
N ASN A 414 -5.31 9.70 -8.31
CA ASN A 414 -4.07 9.74 -7.56
C ASN A 414 -2.88 9.60 -8.50
N CYS A 415 -1.83 10.36 -8.22
CA CYS A 415 -0.62 10.36 -9.03
C CYS A 415 0.61 10.58 -8.15
N LEU A 416 1.65 9.78 -8.31
CA LEU A 416 2.96 10.04 -7.73
C LEU A 416 3.69 11.10 -8.57
N ASN A 417 4.57 11.88 -7.94
CA ASN A 417 5.42 12.87 -8.63
C ASN A 417 6.64 12.23 -9.34
N ILE A 418 6.49 10.99 -9.82
CA ILE A 418 7.49 10.29 -10.63
C ILE A 418 7.37 10.65 -12.11
N MET A 419 8.35 10.29 -12.92
CA MET A 419 8.37 10.61 -14.34
C MET A 419 8.17 12.10 -14.57
N GLU A 420 7.43 12.51 -15.59
CA GLU A 420 7.09 13.92 -15.86
C GLU A 420 5.81 14.41 -15.15
N ASN A 421 5.18 13.61 -14.31
CA ASN A 421 3.87 13.90 -13.73
C ASN A 421 3.77 15.25 -13.02
N GLU A 422 4.82 15.64 -12.28
CA GLU A 422 4.81 16.88 -11.51
C GLU A 422 4.66 18.15 -12.39
N THR A 423 5.09 18.08 -13.66
CA THR A 423 5.04 19.20 -14.60
C THR A 423 3.62 19.71 -14.84
N VAL A 424 2.61 18.88 -14.63
CA VAL A 424 1.20 19.23 -14.93
C VAL A 424 0.32 19.36 -13.68
N PHE A 425 0.82 19.09 -12.49
CA PHE A 425 0.00 19.06 -11.27
C PHE A 425 -0.69 20.40 -10.99
N LYS A 426 0.06 21.49 -11.04
CA LYS A 426 -0.50 22.84 -10.80
C LYS A 426 -1.59 23.19 -11.79
N ASP A 427 -1.34 22.99 -13.06
CA ASP A 427 -2.24 23.37 -14.15
C ASP A 427 -3.53 22.53 -14.17
N LEU A 428 -3.42 21.25 -13.80
CA LEU A 428 -4.54 20.33 -13.74
C LEU A 428 -5.20 20.24 -12.35
N LEU A 429 -4.81 21.13 -11.43
CA LEU A 429 -5.37 21.25 -10.08
C LEU A 429 -5.23 19.99 -9.21
N PHE A 430 -4.11 19.30 -9.32
CA PHE A 430 -3.75 18.32 -8.32
C PHE A 430 -3.34 19.02 -7.01
N GLY A 431 -3.83 18.54 -5.91
CA GLY A 431 -3.39 18.93 -4.57
C GLY A 431 -2.38 17.93 -4.04
N GLN A 432 -1.36 18.41 -3.34
CA GLN A 432 -0.42 17.54 -2.65
C GLN A 432 -1.14 16.81 -1.51
N GLY A 433 -0.95 15.50 -1.42
CA GLY A 433 -1.43 14.68 -0.33
C GLY A 433 -0.41 14.58 0.81
N ASP A 434 -0.83 14.04 1.93
CA ASP A 434 0.03 13.77 3.09
C ASP A 434 0.86 12.48 2.91
N GLY A 435 0.42 11.62 1.98
CA GLY A 435 1.04 10.33 1.71
C GLY A 435 2.37 10.47 0.98
N THR A 436 3.42 9.88 1.54
CA THR A 436 4.72 9.70 0.89
C THR A 436 4.98 8.23 0.64
N LEU A 437 5.57 7.91 -0.50
CA LEU A 437 6.00 6.55 -0.83
C LEU A 437 7.49 6.57 -1.03
N LYS A 438 8.20 5.71 -0.31
CA LYS A 438 9.65 5.61 -0.36
C LYS A 438 10.04 4.29 -1.00
N TYR A 439 11.00 4.33 -1.91
CA TYR A 439 11.48 3.19 -2.67
C TYR A 439 12.81 2.70 -2.11
N TYR A 440 12.95 1.39 -1.96
CA TYR A 440 14.09 0.72 -1.36
C TYR A 440 14.56 -0.43 -2.22
N PHE A 441 15.89 -0.66 -2.23
CA PHE A 441 16.45 -1.93 -2.65
C PHE A 441 16.95 -2.72 -1.44
N TRP A 442 16.80 -4.03 -1.49
CA TRP A 442 17.45 -4.97 -0.58
C TRP A 442 18.64 -5.60 -1.29
N ASN A 443 19.79 -5.66 -0.61
CA ASN A 443 21.09 -6.14 -1.10
C ASN A 443 21.66 -5.35 -2.29
N PHE A 444 21.26 -4.09 -2.47
CA PHE A 444 21.77 -3.27 -3.56
C PHE A 444 21.87 -1.79 -3.17
N VAL A 445 23.04 -1.19 -3.46
CA VAL A 445 23.25 0.25 -3.30
C VAL A 445 22.95 0.95 -4.61
N CYS A 446 21.97 1.84 -4.59
CA CYS A 446 21.61 2.70 -5.70
C CYS A 446 21.89 4.16 -5.31
N PRO A 447 22.44 4.99 -6.21
CA PRO A 447 22.53 6.42 -5.98
C PRO A 447 21.14 7.00 -5.71
N LYS A 448 21.08 8.08 -4.91
CA LYS A 448 19.84 8.80 -4.70
C LYS A 448 19.25 9.23 -6.04
N THR A 449 18.02 8.81 -6.30
CA THR A 449 17.33 9.04 -7.56
C THR A 449 16.22 10.06 -7.35
N GLU A 450 16.16 11.08 -8.19
CA GLU A 450 15.07 12.04 -8.16
C GLU A 450 13.79 11.41 -8.71
N PRO A 451 12.58 11.79 -8.21
CA PRO A 451 11.32 11.21 -8.67
C PRO A 451 11.13 11.25 -10.19
N LYS A 452 11.55 12.33 -10.85
CA LYS A 452 11.46 12.46 -12.31
C LYS A 452 12.31 11.44 -13.08
N ASP A 453 13.33 10.87 -12.45
CA ASP A 453 14.24 9.90 -13.02
C ASP A 453 13.83 8.44 -12.71
N LEU A 454 12.67 8.26 -12.08
CA LEU A 454 12.08 6.97 -11.66
C LEU A 454 10.82 6.68 -12.45
N SER A 455 10.71 5.50 -13.07
CA SER A 455 9.50 5.01 -13.73
C SER A 455 9.06 3.61 -13.24
N LEU A 456 9.41 3.24 -12.03
CA LEU A 456 8.83 2.06 -11.38
C LEU A 456 7.53 2.44 -10.67
N VAL A 457 6.42 1.86 -11.09
CA VAL A 457 5.12 1.99 -10.40
C VAL A 457 4.82 0.67 -9.71
N LEU A 458 5.14 0.58 -8.42
CA LEU A 458 4.84 -0.57 -7.57
C LEU A 458 3.44 -0.38 -6.94
N MET A 459 2.56 -1.42 -6.95
CA MET A 459 1.12 -1.29 -6.68
C MET A 459 0.71 -1.75 -5.28
#